data_4bec305812e7a4e0b837d40beb1656b0
#
_entry.id   4bec305812e7a4e0b837d40beb1656b0
#
_cell.length_a   1.000
_cell.length_b   1.000
_cell.length_c   1.000
_cell.angle_alpha   90.00
_cell.angle_beta   90.00
_cell.angle_gamma   90.00
#
_symmetry.space_group_name_H-M   'P 1'
#
loop_
_entity.id
_entity.type
_entity.pdbx_description
1 polymer ?
#
loop_
_entity_poly.entity_id
_entity_poly.type
_entity_poly.pdbx_seq_one_letter_code
_entity_poly.pdbx_strand_id
1 'polypeptide(L)'
;EFLLDEDGKFYFIEMNTRVQVEHGITEMITGIDIVKEQIRIAAGEKLSIRKQDKVPLRGHAIECRINAEDPANNFSPSPGTIERFYAPGGPGVRLDSMAYAGYKVLPYYDSMIGKLMVHGRNRGEAISIMQRALEEFVIEPIKTTIPIHKEILKNPIFRRGQMHTDFIQRMLGDWPEKNPDENAVKK
;
A
#
# COMPACT_ATOMS: atom_id res chain seq x y z
N GLU A 1 1.97 -3.18 -18.43
CA GLU A 1 3.04 -2.40 -17.78
C GLU A 1 3.99 -1.83 -18.82
N PHE A 2 4.51 -0.64 -18.54
CA PHE A 2 5.40 0.08 -19.44
C PHE A 2 6.57 0.66 -18.65
N LEU A 3 7.74 0.72 -19.28
CA LEU A 3 8.84 1.59 -18.83
C LEU A 3 8.67 2.96 -19.45
N LEU A 4 8.84 4.01 -18.65
CA LEU A 4 8.88 5.40 -19.10
C LEU A 4 10.30 5.92 -18.92
N ASP A 5 10.94 6.43 -20.00
CA ASP A 5 12.26 7.03 -19.91
C ASP A 5 12.20 8.54 -19.61
N GLU A 6 13.37 9.15 -19.43
CA GLU A 6 13.50 10.58 -19.10
C GLU A 6 13.00 11.49 -20.23
N ASP A 7 13.02 11.00 -21.49
CA ASP A 7 12.52 11.72 -22.68
C ASP A 7 11.00 11.60 -22.84
N GLY A 8 10.31 10.87 -21.96
CA GLY A 8 8.88 10.62 -22.02
C GLY A 8 8.48 9.54 -23.04
N LYS A 9 9.44 8.75 -23.55
CA LYS A 9 9.15 7.58 -24.37
C LYS A 9 8.76 6.42 -23.48
N PHE A 10 7.80 5.62 -23.90
CA PHE A 10 7.35 4.46 -23.17
C PHE A 10 7.54 3.17 -23.96
N TYR A 11 7.87 2.10 -23.23
CA TYR A 11 8.16 0.79 -23.78
C TYR A 11 7.29 -0.25 -23.09
N PHE A 12 6.59 -1.06 -23.88
CA PHE A 12 5.74 -2.13 -23.36
C PHE A 12 6.60 -3.22 -22.74
N ILE A 13 6.21 -3.71 -21.55
CA ILE A 13 6.84 -4.84 -20.87
C ILE A 13 5.90 -6.04 -20.89
N GLU A 14 4.74 -5.94 -20.24
CA GLU A 14 3.78 -7.04 -20.12
C GLU A 14 2.34 -6.54 -19.92
N MET A 15 1.39 -7.46 -20.04
CA MET A 15 0.00 -7.24 -19.69
C MET A 15 -0.43 -8.21 -18.59
N ASN A 16 -0.85 -7.69 -17.46
CA ASN A 16 -1.44 -8.47 -16.38
C ASN A 16 -2.93 -8.69 -16.67
N THR A 17 -3.30 -9.88 -17.15
CA THR A 17 -4.69 -10.25 -17.50
C THR A 17 -5.50 -10.69 -16.29
N ARG A 18 -5.41 -9.98 -15.19
CA ARG A 18 -6.08 -10.19 -13.91
C ARG A 18 -6.33 -8.86 -13.20
N VAL A 19 -7.16 -8.86 -12.15
CA VAL A 19 -7.22 -7.71 -11.26
C VAL A 19 -5.87 -7.54 -10.54
N GLN A 20 -5.41 -6.31 -10.43
CA GLN A 20 -4.15 -6.00 -9.74
C GLN A 20 -4.40 -5.71 -8.25
N VAL A 21 -3.38 -5.88 -7.43
CA VAL A 21 -3.46 -5.60 -5.99
C VAL A 21 -3.90 -4.17 -5.75
N GLU A 22 -3.34 -3.22 -6.52
CA GLU A 22 -3.54 -1.78 -6.43
C GLU A 22 -4.82 -1.24 -7.09
N HIS A 23 -5.74 -2.11 -7.53
CA HIS A 23 -7.01 -1.67 -8.14
C HIS A 23 -7.81 -0.72 -7.24
N GLY A 24 -7.66 -0.84 -5.92
CA GLY A 24 -8.41 -0.05 -4.95
C GLY A 24 -8.18 1.46 -5.06
N ILE A 25 -6.97 1.92 -5.43
CA ILE A 25 -6.73 3.36 -5.64
C ILE A 25 -7.49 3.90 -6.86
N THR A 26 -7.60 3.09 -7.91
CA THR A 26 -8.42 3.43 -9.08
C THR A 26 -9.89 3.51 -8.70
N GLU A 27 -10.39 2.58 -7.90
CA GLU A 27 -11.77 2.61 -7.39
C GLU A 27 -12.04 3.88 -6.57
N MET A 28 -11.10 4.29 -5.71
CA MET A 28 -11.26 5.46 -4.86
C MET A 28 -11.32 6.77 -5.65
N ILE A 29 -10.54 6.93 -6.73
CA ILE A 29 -10.55 8.15 -7.53
C ILE A 29 -11.65 8.18 -8.59
N THR A 30 -12.16 7.01 -9.02
CA THR A 30 -13.20 6.91 -10.06
C THR A 30 -14.60 6.69 -9.49
N GLY A 31 -14.71 6.09 -8.31
CA GLY A 31 -15.96 5.61 -7.74
C GLY A 31 -16.52 4.36 -8.45
N ILE A 32 -15.70 3.65 -9.23
CA ILE A 32 -16.07 2.43 -9.96
C ILE A 32 -15.53 1.22 -9.22
N ASP A 33 -16.40 0.29 -8.85
CA ASP A 33 -16.02 -0.99 -8.25
C ASP A 33 -15.62 -1.96 -9.38
N ILE A 34 -14.30 -2.16 -9.53
CA ILE A 34 -13.72 -2.96 -10.62
C ILE A 34 -14.10 -4.43 -10.48
N VAL A 35 -14.08 -4.97 -9.27
CA VAL A 35 -14.42 -6.38 -9.01
C VAL A 35 -15.89 -6.64 -9.31
N LYS A 36 -16.76 -5.72 -8.93
CA LYS A 36 -18.20 -5.81 -9.25
C LYS A 36 -18.45 -5.74 -10.76
N GLU A 37 -17.74 -4.90 -11.48
CA GLU A 37 -17.83 -4.86 -12.94
C GLU A 37 -17.36 -6.17 -13.58
N GLN A 38 -16.28 -6.80 -13.07
CA GLN A 38 -15.84 -8.11 -13.53
C GLN A 38 -16.93 -9.18 -13.34
N ILE A 39 -17.60 -9.20 -12.17
CA ILE A 39 -18.69 -10.13 -11.87
C ILE A 39 -19.85 -9.92 -12.82
N ARG A 40 -20.25 -8.66 -13.07
CA ARG A 40 -21.33 -8.33 -14.02
C ARG A 40 -21.05 -8.78 -15.43
N ILE A 41 -19.82 -8.53 -15.91
CA ILE A 41 -19.39 -8.97 -17.24
C ILE A 41 -19.39 -10.49 -17.34
N ALA A 42 -18.91 -11.18 -16.30
CA ALA A 42 -18.95 -12.65 -16.25
C ALA A 42 -20.38 -13.21 -16.24
N ALA A 43 -21.35 -12.45 -15.70
CA ALA A 43 -22.78 -12.76 -15.77
C ALA A 43 -23.44 -12.43 -17.12
N GLY A 44 -22.66 -11.93 -18.11
CA GLY A 44 -23.15 -11.56 -19.44
C GLY A 44 -23.74 -10.14 -19.53
N GLU A 45 -23.60 -9.33 -18.47
CA GLU A 45 -24.04 -7.94 -18.50
C GLU A 45 -23.06 -7.06 -19.29
N LYS A 46 -23.55 -5.94 -19.80
CA LYS A 46 -22.67 -4.93 -20.41
C LYS A 46 -21.97 -4.11 -19.34
N LEU A 47 -20.75 -3.67 -19.62
CA LEU A 47 -20.01 -2.74 -18.79
C LEU A 47 -20.89 -1.52 -18.44
N SER A 48 -20.95 -1.14 -17.16
CA SER A 48 -21.73 0.02 -16.71
C SER A 48 -21.18 1.34 -17.26
N ILE A 49 -19.89 1.38 -17.58
CA ILE A 49 -19.19 2.53 -18.15
C ILE A 49 -19.43 2.56 -19.65
N ARG A 50 -20.22 3.52 -20.11
CA ARG A 50 -20.59 3.62 -21.53
C ARG A 50 -19.51 4.31 -22.39
N LYS A 51 -18.73 5.22 -21.79
CA LYS A 51 -17.71 6.02 -22.47
C LYS A 51 -16.54 6.28 -21.54
N GLN A 52 -15.32 6.12 -22.03
CA GLN A 52 -14.09 6.34 -21.29
C GLN A 52 -13.94 7.79 -20.79
N ASP A 53 -14.32 8.77 -21.61
CA ASP A 53 -14.27 10.20 -21.29
C ASP A 53 -15.23 10.62 -20.17
N LYS A 54 -16.15 9.75 -19.78
CA LYS A 54 -17.09 9.97 -18.67
C LYS A 54 -16.65 9.36 -17.34
N VAL A 55 -15.52 8.66 -17.32
CA VAL A 55 -14.94 8.16 -16.07
C VAL A 55 -14.41 9.35 -15.26
N PRO A 56 -14.96 9.62 -14.06
CA PRO A 56 -14.45 10.73 -13.25
C PRO A 56 -13.08 10.37 -12.67
N LEU A 57 -12.18 11.35 -12.61
CA LEU A 57 -10.94 11.27 -11.84
C LEU A 57 -10.99 12.34 -10.77
N ARG A 58 -11.19 11.96 -9.50
CA ARG A 58 -11.41 12.86 -8.38
C ARG A 58 -10.35 12.68 -7.32
N GLY A 59 -9.70 13.78 -6.95
CA GLY A 59 -8.75 13.78 -5.85
C GLY A 59 -7.48 12.99 -6.13
N HIS A 60 -6.94 12.41 -5.08
CA HIS A 60 -5.70 11.64 -5.10
C HIS A 60 -5.81 10.48 -4.12
N ALA A 61 -5.40 9.28 -4.52
CA ALA A 61 -5.37 8.12 -3.64
C ALA A 61 -3.94 7.59 -3.47
N ILE A 62 -3.68 7.03 -2.29
CA ILE A 62 -2.41 6.37 -1.96
C ILE A 62 -2.74 5.01 -1.35
N GLU A 63 -2.01 3.97 -1.73
CA GLU A 63 -2.07 2.64 -1.13
C GLU A 63 -0.75 2.31 -0.45
N CYS A 64 -0.82 1.74 0.76
CA CYS A 64 0.27 1.09 1.44
C CYS A 64 -0.05 -0.40 1.60
N ARG A 65 0.79 -1.28 1.04
CA ARG A 65 0.71 -2.72 1.29
C ARG A 65 1.30 -3.01 2.66
N ILE A 66 0.47 -3.50 3.57
CA ILE A 66 0.88 -3.86 4.92
C ILE A 66 1.27 -5.33 4.92
N ASN A 67 2.57 -5.57 4.95
CA ASN A 67 3.17 -6.89 4.91
C ASN A 67 3.71 -7.26 6.30
N ALA A 68 3.61 -8.52 6.66
CA ALA A 68 4.24 -9.12 7.84
C ALA A 68 5.73 -9.36 7.57
N GLU A 69 6.49 -8.28 7.52
CA GLU A 69 7.91 -8.23 7.19
C GLU A 69 8.64 -7.26 8.12
N ASP A 70 9.93 -7.53 8.38
CA ASP A 70 10.79 -6.66 9.17
C ASP A 70 11.67 -5.78 8.27
N PRO A 71 11.37 -4.50 8.09
CA PRO A 71 12.18 -3.59 7.27
C PRO A 71 13.62 -3.40 7.81
N ALA A 72 13.80 -3.52 9.13
CA ALA A 72 15.12 -3.41 9.75
C ALA A 72 16.00 -4.65 9.53
N ASN A 73 15.40 -5.76 9.06
CA ASN A 73 16.09 -7.02 8.79
C ASN A 73 15.87 -7.45 7.33
N ASN A 74 16.17 -6.54 6.40
CA ASN A 74 16.08 -6.77 4.96
C ASN A 74 14.72 -7.37 4.50
N PHE A 75 13.61 -6.88 5.09
CA PHE A 75 12.24 -7.33 4.82
C PHE A 75 12.03 -8.83 5.02
N SER A 76 12.77 -9.43 5.95
CA SER A 76 12.57 -10.84 6.27
C SER A 76 11.12 -11.07 6.75
N PRO A 77 10.49 -12.20 6.36
CA PRO A 77 9.13 -12.52 6.80
C PRO A 77 9.02 -12.56 8.33
N SER A 78 7.93 -12.03 8.86
CA SER A 78 7.60 -12.02 10.29
C SER A 78 6.32 -12.79 10.56
N PRO A 79 6.31 -14.12 10.43
CA PRO A 79 5.14 -14.94 10.73
C PRO A 79 4.85 -14.94 12.22
N GLY A 80 3.59 -15.17 12.59
CA GLY A 80 3.19 -15.24 13.99
C GLY A 80 1.71 -14.97 14.18
N THR A 81 1.25 -15.00 15.44
CA THR A 81 -0.13 -14.65 15.78
C THR A 81 -0.23 -13.18 16.07
N ILE A 82 -1.19 -12.52 15.46
CA ILE A 82 -1.54 -11.13 15.75
C ILE A 82 -2.35 -11.12 17.05
N GLU A 83 -1.79 -10.60 18.13
CA GLU A 83 -2.48 -10.50 19.42
C GLU A 83 -3.31 -9.22 19.52
N ARG A 84 -2.77 -8.11 18.99
CA ARG A 84 -3.44 -6.81 18.95
C ARG A 84 -3.58 -6.34 17.50
N PHE A 85 -4.81 -6.06 17.13
CA PHE A 85 -5.16 -5.52 15.81
C PHE A 85 -6.12 -4.35 15.99
N TYR A 86 -5.68 -3.15 15.64
CA TYR A 86 -6.52 -1.96 15.63
C TYR A 86 -6.44 -1.31 14.25
N ALA A 87 -7.52 -1.43 13.48
CA ALA A 87 -7.61 -0.87 12.14
C ALA A 87 -7.90 0.63 12.18
N PRO A 88 -7.18 1.45 11.38
CA PRO A 88 -7.48 2.85 11.27
C PRO A 88 -8.82 3.09 10.55
N GLY A 89 -9.45 4.23 10.82
CA GLY A 89 -10.74 4.58 10.23
C GLY A 89 -10.88 6.06 9.92
N GLY A 90 -12.12 6.50 9.74
CA GLY A 90 -12.48 7.88 9.47
C GLY A 90 -12.53 8.25 7.98
N PRO A 91 -12.89 9.51 7.66
CA PRO A 91 -13.08 9.96 6.28
C PRO A 91 -11.85 9.73 5.41
N GLY A 92 -12.06 9.18 4.21
CA GLY A 92 -11.02 8.94 3.23
C GLY A 92 -10.12 7.76 3.52
N VAL A 93 -10.43 6.89 4.50
CA VAL A 93 -9.66 5.68 4.83
C VAL A 93 -10.44 4.44 4.42
N ARG A 94 -9.75 3.51 3.73
CA ARG A 94 -10.22 2.16 3.39
C ARG A 94 -9.14 1.15 3.75
N LEU A 95 -9.52 0.10 4.44
CA LEU A 95 -8.65 -1.04 4.71
C LEU A 95 -9.28 -2.31 4.12
N ASP A 96 -8.57 -2.95 3.18
CA ASP A 96 -8.89 -4.28 2.68
C ASP A 96 -7.95 -5.27 3.37
N SER A 97 -8.47 -6.10 4.25
CA SER A 97 -7.67 -7.03 5.05
C SER A 97 -8.49 -8.24 5.46
N MET A 98 -7.83 -9.39 5.57
CA MET A 98 -8.37 -10.60 6.22
C MET A 98 -7.92 -10.74 7.68
N ALA A 99 -7.03 -9.85 8.17
CA ALA A 99 -6.44 -9.97 9.49
C ALA A 99 -7.36 -9.44 10.62
N TYR A 100 -7.20 -10.01 11.79
CA TYR A 100 -7.92 -9.66 13.02
C TYR A 100 -7.08 -10.10 14.23
N ALA A 101 -7.46 -9.70 15.44
CA ALA A 101 -6.81 -10.19 16.67
C ALA A 101 -7.04 -11.70 16.81
N GLY A 102 -5.96 -12.48 16.91
CA GLY A 102 -5.96 -13.95 16.88
C GLY A 102 -5.63 -14.55 15.51
N TYR A 103 -5.55 -13.75 14.44
CA TYR A 103 -5.14 -14.24 13.12
C TYR A 103 -3.68 -14.71 13.12
N LYS A 104 -3.44 -15.90 12.55
CA LYS A 104 -2.09 -16.48 12.43
C LYS A 104 -1.54 -16.25 11.04
N VAL A 105 -0.51 -15.42 10.92
CA VAL A 105 0.26 -15.25 9.69
C VAL A 105 1.17 -16.44 9.50
N LEU A 106 0.99 -17.17 8.41
CA LEU A 106 1.74 -18.39 8.09
C LEU A 106 2.97 -18.05 7.23
N PRO A 107 4.09 -18.79 7.41
CA PRO A 107 5.32 -18.54 6.64
C PRO A 107 5.28 -19.09 5.20
N TYR A 108 4.20 -19.77 4.80
CA TYR A 108 4.09 -20.48 3.52
C TYR A 108 3.38 -19.70 2.41
N TYR A 109 2.81 -18.55 2.75
CA TYR A 109 2.06 -17.69 1.83
C TYR A 109 2.68 -16.30 1.75
N ASP A 110 2.14 -15.46 0.86
CA ASP A 110 2.49 -14.06 0.77
C ASP A 110 2.37 -13.38 2.15
N SER A 111 3.31 -12.49 2.45
CA SER A 111 3.38 -11.76 3.71
C SER A 111 2.31 -10.65 3.83
N MET A 112 1.62 -10.30 2.77
CA MET A 112 0.65 -9.20 2.75
C MET A 112 -0.58 -9.55 3.60
N ILE A 113 -0.82 -8.76 4.63
CA ILE A 113 -1.93 -8.91 5.57
C ILE A 113 -3.01 -7.86 5.39
N GLY A 114 -2.75 -6.85 4.61
CA GLY A 114 -3.73 -5.84 4.27
C GLY A 114 -3.25 -4.79 3.29
N LYS A 115 -4.20 -4.07 2.70
CA LYS A 115 -3.98 -2.88 1.87
C LYS A 115 -4.66 -1.71 2.55
N LEU A 116 -3.84 -0.78 3.06
CA LEU A 116 -4.35 0.47 3.59
C LEU A 116 -4.38 1.50 2.47
N MET A 117 -5.56 1.99 2.15
CA MET A 117 -5.78 2.97 1.09
C MET A 117 -6.40 4.24 1.66
N VAL A 118 -6.00 5.37 1.11
CA VAL A 118 -6.59 6.67 1.48
C VAL A 118 -6.93 7.48 0.24
N HIS A 119 -7.89 8.38 0.40
CA HIS A 119 -8.32 9.34 -0.62
C HIS A 119 -8.42 10.73 -0.03
N GLY A 120 -7.80 11.70 -0.68
CA GLY A 120 -7.86 13.12 -0.36
C GLY A 120 -8.21 13.95 -1.59
N ARG A 121 -8.54 15.21 -1.40
CA ARG A 121 -8.84 16.16 -2.49
C ARG A 121 -7.65 16.42 -3.41
N ASN A 122 -6.43 16.21 -2.87
CA ASN A 122 -5.15 16.36 -3.57
C ASN A 122 -4.09 15.47 -2.90
N ARG A 123 -2.89 15.42 -3.51
CA ARG A 123 -1.78 14.58 -3.01
C ARG A 123 -1.36 14.94 -1.57
N GLY A 124 -1.29 16.22 -1.23
CA GLY A 124 -0.88 16.66 0.11
C GLY A 124 -1.86 16.18 1.19
N GLU A 125 -3.15 16.30 0.94
CA GLU A 125 -4.20 15.81 1.84
C GLU A 125 -4.18 14.28 1.94
N ALA A 126 -4.03 13.56 0.82
CA ALA A 126 -3.91 12.09 0.84
C ALA A 126 -2.69 11.64 1.67
N ILE A 127 -1.53 12.30 1.55
CA ILE A 127 -0.36 12.02 2.38
C ILE A 127 -0.68 12.24 3.86
N SER A 128 -1.34 13.34 4.22
CA SER A 128 -1.68 13.64 5.63
C SER A 128 -2.66 12.62 6.22
N ILE A 129 -3.65 12.19 5.43
CA ILE A 129 -4.59 11.15 5.85
C ILE A 129 -3.86 9.81 6.04
N MET A 130 -2.95 9.44 5.12
CA MET A 130 -2.17 8.20 5.24
C MET A 130 -1.25 8.22 6.45
N GLN A 131 -0.58 9.34 6.72
CA GLN A 131 0.27 9.48 7.91
C GLN A 131 -0.53 9.25 9.19
N ARG A 132 -1.70 9.89 9.34
CA ARG A 132 -2.61 9.67 10.47
C ARG A 132 -3.05 8.21 10.56
N ALA A 133 -3.50 7.63 9.45
CA ALA A 133 -3.98 6.25 9.43
C ALA A 133 -2.89 5.24 9.83
N LEU A 134 -1.64 5.43 9.38
CA LEU A 134 -0.52 4.58 9.78
C LEU A 134 -0.11 4.78 11.26
N GLU A 135 -0.30 5.99 11.82
CA GLU A 135 -0.07 6.20 13.27
C GLU A 135 -1.10 5.48 14.14
N GLU A 136 -2.33 5.38 13.66
CA GLU A 136 -3.42 4.70 14.37
C GLU A 136 -3.38 3.17 14.18
N PHE A 137 -2.72 2.66 13.12
CA PHE A 137 -2.74 1.24 12.77
C PHE A 137 -1.82 0.44 13.70
N VAL A 138 -2.40 -0.44 14.51
CA VAL A 138 -1.68 -1.32 15.45
C VAL A 138 -1.80 -2.76 15.00
N ILE A 139 -0.65 -3.42 14.81
CA ILE A 139 -0.53 -4.86 14.52
C ILE A 139 0.65 -5.37 15.35
N GLU A 140 0.38 -6.15 16.38
CA GLU A 140 1.38 -6.64 17.33
C GLU A 140 1.15 -8.11 17.69
N PRO A 141 2.21 -8.88 18.05
CA PRO A 141 3.62 -8.47 18.18
C PRO A 141 4.45 -8.65 16.91
N ILE A 142 3.86 -9.09 15.79
CA ILE A 142 4.59 -9.31 14.55
C ILE A 142 5.14 -7.99 13.98
N LYS A 143 6.26 -8.08 13.25
CA LYS A 143 6.82 -6.94 12.53
C LYS A 143 6.04 -6.71 11.23
N THR A 144 5.92 -5.45 10.83
CA THR A 144 5.21 -5.05 9.60
C THR A 144 5.94 -3.95 8.85
N THR A 145 5.53 -3.70 7.61
CA THR A 145 6.03 -2.61 6.77
C THR A 145 5.51 -1.22 7.19
N ILE A 146 4.66 -1.10 8.22
CA ILE A 146 4.14 0.20 8.69
C ILE A 146 5.26 1.23 8.97
N PRO A 147 6.36 0.90 9.67
CA PRO A 147 7.42 1.87 9.95
C PRO A 147 8.05 2.48 8.71
N ILE A 148 8.38 1.67 7.68
CA ILE A 148 8.98 2.18 6.46
C ILE A 148 8.01 3.07 5.66
N HIS A 149 6.72 2.74 5.63
CA HIS A 149 5.71 3.58 4.98
C HIS A 149 5.63 4.96 5.64
N LYS A 150 5.74 5.05 6.97
CA LYS A 150 5.79 6.34 7.68
C LYS A 150 6.97 7.19 7.22
N GLU A 151 8.14 6.60 7.03
CA GLU A 151 9.32 7.32 6.55
C GLU A 151 9.22 7.71 5.07
N ILE A 152 8.69 6.84 4.21
CA ILE A 152 8.41 7.17 2.80
C ILE A 152 7.55 8.43 2.70
N LEU A 153 6.47 8.52 3.49
CA LEU A 153 5.55 9.65 3.46
C LEU A 153 6.16 10.97 3.97
N LYS A 154 7.23 10.91 4.76
CA LYS A 154 8.01 12.07 5.19
C LYS A 154 9.01 12.52 4.14
N ASN A 155 9.47 11.61 3.26
CA ASN A 155 10.54 11.87 2.30
C ASN A 155 10.14 12.96 1.29
N PRO A 156 10.96 14.01 1.10
CA PRO A 156 10.66 15.11 0.17
C PRO A 156 10.52 14.66 -1.29
N ILE A 157 11.27 13.65 -1.73
CA ILE A 157 11.22 13.10 -3.10
C ILE A 157 9.86 12.46 -3.33
N PHE A 158 9.40 11.61 -2.38
CA PHE A 158 8.05 11.03 -2.45
C PHE A 158 6.98 12.10 -2.45
N ARG A 159 7.09 13.10 -1.57
CA ARG A 159 6.08 14.18 -1.45
C ARG A 159 5.95 15.00 -2.74
N ARG A 160 7.05 15.20 -3.47
CA ARG A 160 7.06 15.89 -4.76
C ARG A 160 6.68 15.00 -5.95
N GLY A 161 6.54 13.67 -5.76
CA GLY A 161 6.23 12.74 -6.84
C GLY A 161 7.42 12.50 -7.80
N GLN A 162 8.65 12.67 -7.32
CA GLN A 162 9.88 12.57 -8.09
C GLN A 162 10.61 11.23 -7.85
N MET A 163 9.84 10.16 -7.59
CA MET A 163 10.41 8.84 -7.36
C MET A 163 10.84 8.18 -8.67
N HIS A 164 11.95 7.44 -8.60
CA HIS A 164 12.45 6.55 -9.63
C HIS A 164 12.48 5.11 -9.10
N THR A 165 12.79 4.16 -9.96
CA THR A 165 12.78 2.72 -9.62
C THR A 165 13.74 2.34 -8.49
N ASP A 166 14.79 3.10 -8.28
CA ASP A 166 15.82 2.93 -7.24
C ASP A 166 15.52 3.69 -5.92
N PHE A 167 14.36 4.35 -5.81
CA PHE A 167 14.01 5.19 -4.67
C PHE A 167 14.14 4.47 -3.32
N ILE A 168 13.61 3.25 -3.22
CA ILE A 168 13.67 2.47 -1.97
C ILE A 168 15.11 2.10 -1.62
N GLN A 169 15.92 1.68 -2.60
CA GLN A 169 17.32 1.34 -2.36
C GLN A 169 18.12 2.53 -1.84
N ARG A 170 17.93 3.71 -2.43
CA ARG A 170 18.58 4.95 -1.95
C ARG A 170 18.11 5.32 -0.56
N MET A 171 16.82 5.23 -0.29
CA MET A 171 16.26 5.54 1.03
C MET A 171 16.74 4.56 2.10
N LEU A 172 16.91 3.27 1.76
CA LEU A 172 17.41 2.25 2.70
C LEU A 172 18.92 2.41 3.01
N GLY A 173 19.72 2.99 2.09
CA GLY A 173 21.10 3.36 2.37
C GLY A 173 21.22 4.40 3.49
N ASP A 174 20.20 5.23 3.67
CA ASP A 174 20.05 6.22 4.74
C ASP A 174 19.24 5.71 5.95
N TRP A 175 18.76 4.45 5.91
CA TRP A 175 17.98 3.87 7.00
C TRP A 175 18.89 3.56 8.18
N PRO A 176 18.57 4.02 9.41
CA PRO A 176 19.44 3.78 10.55
C PRO A 176 19.61 2.26 10.77
N GLU A 177 20.84 1.80 10.63
CA GLU A 177 21.21 0.46 11.06
C GLU A 177 20.79 0.29 12.53
N LYS A 178 20.18 -0.88 12.81
CA LYS A 178 19.74 -1.41 14.11
C LYS A 178 20.07 -0.52 15.31
N ASN A 179 19.06 -0.09 16.02
CA ASN A 179 19.20 0.54 17.33
C ASN A 179 20.16 -0.31 18.20
N PRO A 180 21.36 0.18 18.55
CA PRO A 180 22.36 -0.62 19.28
C PRO A 180 21.89 -1.03 20.70
N ASP A 181 20.77 -0.49 21.19
CA ASP A 181 20.25 -0.70 22.53
C ASP A 181 19.48 -2.02 22.73
N GLU A 182 19.10 -2.75 21.69
CA GLU A 182 18.47 -4.07 21.88
C GLU A 182 19.43 -5.17 22.38
N ASN A 183 20.74 -4.93 22.35
CA ASN A 183 21.75 -5.86 22.89
C ASN A 183 22.16 -5.54 24.34
N ALA A 184 21.63 -4.49 24.96
CA ALA A 184 22.02 -4.09 26.33
C ALA A 184 21.18 -4.76 27.43
N VAL A 185 20.13 -5.52 27.08
CA VAL A 185 19.23 -6.17 28.06
C VAL A 185 19.53 -7.65 28.28
N LYS A 186 20.65 -8.17 27.71
CA LYS A 186 21.12 -9.54 28.00
C LYS A 186 22.50 -9.52 28.63
N LYS A 187 22.57 -9.01 29.85
CA LYS A 187 23.63 -9.33 30.82
C LYS A 187 23.05 -9.42 32.23
#